data_efdad32ae3972523f9b334077eb42c43
#
_entry.id   efdad32ae3972523f9b334077eb42c43
#
_cell.length_a   1.000
_cell.length_b   1.000
_cell.length_c   1.000
_cell.angle_alpha   90.00
_cell.angle_beta   90.00
_cell.angle_gamma   90.00
#
_symmetry.space_group_name_H-M   'P 1'
#
loop_
_entity.id
_entity.type
_entity.pdbx_description
1 polymer ?
#
loop_
_entity_poly.entity_id
_entity_poly.type
_entity_poly.pdbx_seq_one_letter_code
_entity_poly.pdbx_strand_id
1 'polypeptide(L)'
;MRTLLATLMLWLAYSLDGYAQADLRPVVGVAQFTSDEPSPYTGLVTEKVVEMLTNTHRFRVVDRTSRDKIEAELELQKSEAFLDSKNRADQYSAVAAEKMITGHIVKIPVYRVKNPNGSVRGFKGSVAFQMKVVDVETGSSNEAASFEGKASKECLSPESAVTMAMQSLQDQIYEYFRLNFPLTAPILRVVDDDVLLVSAGRDEGVKPGDKFTIEVVEMLDGKPYPTRLGEGKVKQLAGQGFAECEVSKKIAKTVSEKLGQKAVVRASLIVKK
;
A
#
# COMPACT_ATOMS: atom_id res chain seq x y z
N MET A 1 -14.76 -19.51 49.28
CA MET A 1 -15.08 -18.35 48.40
C MET A 1 -13.85 -17.67 47.77
N ARG A 2 -12.68 -17.57 48.41
CA ARG A 2 -11.49 -16.94 47.85
C ARG A 2 -10.79 -17.72 46.71
N THR A 3 -10.89 -19.03 46.69
CA THR A 3 -10.30 -19.92 45.66
C THR A 3 -11.11 -19.93 44.35
N LEU A 4 -12.42 -19.71 44.39
CA LEU A 4 -13.29 -19.65 43.21
C LEU A 4 -13.12 -18.37 42.40
N LEU A 5 -12.77 -17.24 43.06
CA LEU A 5 -12.50 -15.97 42.37
C LEU A 5 -11.15 -15.98 41.63
N ALA A 6 -10.14 -16.68 42.14
CA ALA A 6 -8.83 -16.79 41.49
C ALA A 6 -8.86 -17.64 40.20
N THR A 7 -9.68 -18.70 40.19
CA THR A 7 -9.87 -19.53 38.97
C THR A 7 -10.66 -18.82 37.89
N LEU A 8 -11.63 -17.96 38.25
CA LEU A 8 -12.40 -17.18 37.28
C LEU A 8 -11.53 -16.08 36.59
N MET A 9 -10.61 -15.46 37.34
CA MET A 9 -9.68 -14.49 36.75
C MET A 9 -8.63 -15.12 35.82
N LEU A 10 -8.22 -16.38 36.09
CA LEU A 10 -7.28 -17.09 35.19
C LEU A 10 -7.93 -17.48 33.87
N TRP A 11 -9.24 -17.71 33.82
CA TRP A 11 -9.97 -18.03 32.58
C TRP A 11 -10.21 -16.80 31.70
N LEU A 12 -10.33 -15.59 32.27
CA LEU A 12 -10.47 -14.36 31.50
C LEU A 12 -9.14 -13.92 30.82
N ALA A 13 -7.98 -14.38 31.30
CA ALA A 13 -6.68 -14.01 30.72
C ALA A 13 -6.33 -14.84 29.44
N TYR A 14 -7.02 -15.93 29.18
CA TYR A 14 -6.76 -16.80 27.99
C TYR A 14 -7.56 -16.40 26.74
N SER A 15 -8.39 -15.40 26.78
CA SER A 15 -9.26 -15.01 25.64
C SER A 15 -8.76 -13.77 24.85
N LEU A 16 -7.52 -13.34 25.04
CA LEU A 16 -6.91 -12.22 24.33
C LEU A 16 -5.79 -12.65 23.36
N ASP A 17 -5.86 -13.88 22.83
CA ASP A 17 -5.16 -14.16 21.58
C ASP A 17 -5.86 -13.40 20.46
N GLY A 18 -5.60 -12.11 20.40
CA GLY A 18 -5.91 -11.28 19.25
C GLY A 18 -5.14 -11.86 18.07
N TYR A 19 -5.83 -12.61 17.21
CA TYR A 19 -5.30 -13.02 15.92
C TYR A 19 -4.90 -11.75 15.15
N ALA A 20 -3.65 -11.39 15.21
CA ALA A 20 -3.09 -10.42 14.28
C ALA A 20 -3.21 -11.05 12.89
N GLN A 21 -4.30 -10.74 12.20
CA GLN A 21 -4.50 -11.23 10.84
C GLN A 21 -3.43 -10.61 9.97
N ALA A 22 -2.70 -11.44 9.23
CA ALA A 22 -1.61 -11.00 8.38
C ALA A 22 -2.09 -9.90 7.42
N ASP A 23 -1.32 -8.84 7.29
CA ASP A 23 -1.57 -7.79 6.31
C ASP A 23 -1.44 -8.40 4.90
N LEU A 24 -2.56 -8.51 4.20
CA LEU A 24 -2.63 -9.14 2.87
C LEU A 24 -2.22 -8.20 1.72
N ARG A 25 -1.83 -6.97 2.04
CA ARG A 25 -1.34 -6.05 1.01
C ARG A 25 0.00 -6.54 0.47
N PRO A 26 0.19 -6.55 -0.87
CA PRO A 26 1.45 -6.96 -1.47
C PRO A 26 2.59 -6.04 -1.03
N VAL A 27 3.77 -6.64 -0.85
CA VAL A 27 4.99 -5.90 -0.51
C VAL A 27 5.65 -5.41 -1.80
N VAL A 28 5.81 -4.10 -1.91
CA VAL A 28 6.36 -3.46 -3.11
C VAL A 28 7.60 -2.65 -2.75
N GLY A 29 8.71 -2.97 -3.42
CA GLY A 29 9.93 -2.14 -3.39
C GLY A 29 9.90 -1.10 -4.50
N VAL A 30 10.43 0.09 -4.25
CA VAL A 30 10.66 1.10 -5.28
C VAL A 30 12.16 1.26 -5.47
N ALA A 31 12.64 1.01 -6.69
CA ALA A 31 14.03 1.25 -7.06
C ALA A 31 14.23 2.73 -7.43
N GLN A 32 15.46 3.23 -7.24
CA GLN A 32 15.82 4.55 -7.76
C GLN A 32 15.55 4.60 -9.27
N PHE A 33 14.83 5.61 -9.73
CA PHE A 33 14.56 5.79 -11.14
C PHE A 33 15.86 6.12 -11.88
N THR A 34 15.97 5.64 -13.11
CA THR A 34 17.09 5.92 -13.99
C THR A 34 16.77 7.07 -14.95
N SER A 35 17.78 7.69 -15.53
CA SER A 35 17.64 8.73 -16.55
C SER A 35 18.84 8.61 -17.51
N ASP A 36 18.60 8.79 -18.81
CA ASP A 36 19.70 8.79 -19.81
C ASP A 36 20.58 10.02 -19.62
N GLU A 37 19.99 11.16 -19.23
CA GLU A 37 20.74 12.36 -18.92
C GLU A 37 20.77 12.58 -17.39
N PRO A 38 21.95 12.87 -16.81
CA PRO A 38 22.06 13.20 -15.40
C PRO A 38 21.18 14.42 -15.06
N SER A 39 20.28 14.24 -14.09
CA SER A 39 19.42 15.31 -13.58
C SER A 39 19.47 15.38 -12.06
N PRO A 40 19.64 16.57 -11.47
CA PRO A 40 19.63 16.74 -10.02
C PRO A 40 18.25 16.42 -9.40
N TYR A 41 17.21 16.28 -10.23
CA TYR A 41 15.84 16.05 -9.80
C TYR A 41 15.41 14.57 -9.86
N THR A 42 16.27 13.66 -10.31
CA THR A 42 15.95 12.22 -10.42
C THR A 42 15.52 11.65 -9.08
N GLY A 43 16.26 11.96 -8.00
CA GLY A 43 15.89 11.56 -6.65
C GLY A 43 14.51 12.11 -6.21
N LEU A 44 14.27 13.41 -6.46
CA LEU A 44 13.00 14.05 -6.13
C LEU A 44 11.80 13.38 -6.82
N VAL A 45 11.94 13.00 -8.09
CA VAL A 45 10.88 12.28 -8.83
C VAL A 45 10.63 10.91 -8.20
N THR A 46 11.69 10.15 -7.89
CA THR A 46 11.56 8.84 -7.24
C THR A 46 10.86 8.94 -5.89
N GLU A 47 11.29 9.87 -5.03
CA GLU A 47 10.69 10.12 -3.71
C GLU A 47 9.20 10.48 -3.81
N LYS A 48 8.83 11.30 -4.81
CA LYS A 48 7.42 11.64 -5.04
C LYS A 48 6.59 10.46 -5.49
N VAL A 49 7.14 9.52 -6.23
CA VAL A 49 6.45 8.27 -6.57
C VAL A 49 6.29 7.38 -5.33
N VAL A 50 7.32 7.27 -4.48
CA VAL A 50 7.24 6.55 -3.18
C VAL A 50 6.14 7.14 -2.32
N GLU A 51 6.10 8.47 -2.16
CA GLU A 51 5.05 9.19 -1.42
C GLU A 51 3.66 8.87 -1.95
N MET A 52 3.46 8.97 -3.27
CA MET A 52 2.16 8.69 -3.91
C MET A 52 1.74 7.23 -3.72
N LEU A 53 2.66 6.27 -3.86
CA LEU A 53 2.40 4.86 -3.61
C LEU A 53 1.99 4.58 -2.17
N THR A 54 2.74 5.14 -1.22
CA THR A 54 2.45 5.00 0.21
C THR A 54 1.04 5.52 0.53
N ASN A 55 0.67 6.67 -0.04
CA ASN A 55 -0.62 7.29 0.17
C ASN A 55 -1.80 6.56 -0.54
N THR A 56 -1.52 5.58 -1.42
CA THR A 56 -2.59 4.72 -1.95
C THR A 56 -3.11 3.72 -0.93
N HIS A 57 -2.35 3.42 0.13
CA HIS A 57 -2.62 2.39 1.15
C HIS A 57 -2.87 0.99 0.58
N ARG A 58 -2.54 0.75 -0.71
CA ARG A 58 -2.74 -0.53 -1.40
C ARG A 58 -1.59 -1.50 -1.23
N PHE A 59 -0.44 -0.99 -0.81
CA PHE A 59 0.82 -1.71 -0.71
C PHE A 59 1.45 -1.51 0.66
N ARG A 60 2.26 -2.48 1.05
CA ARG A 60 3.33 -2.26 2.03
C ARG A 60 4.57 -1.82 1.24
N VAL A 61 4.84 -0.52 1.24
CA VAL A 61 5.95 0.03 0.48
C VAL A 61 7.25 -0.14 1.27
N VAL A 62 8.24 -0.82 0.65
CA VAL A 62 9.60 -0.91 1.16
C VAL A 62 10.43 0.11 0.41
N ASP A 63 10.82 1.17 1.11
CA ASP A 63 11.70 2.19 0.57
C ASP A 63 13.12 1.65 0.45
N ARG A 64 13.56 1.41 -0.77
CA ARG A 64 14.91 0.95 -1.07
C ARG A 64 15.87 2.11 -1.40
N THR A 65 15.35 3.32 -1.54
CA THR A 65 16.16 4.52 -1.80
C THR A 65 16.86 5.01 -0.54
N SER A 66 16.28 4.73 0.62
CA SER A 66 16.80 5.10 1.94
C SER A 66 17.53 3.96 2.67
N ARG A 67 17.82 2.86 1.96
CA ARG A 67 18.40 1.65 2.55
C ARG A 67 19.67 1.91 3.35
N ASP A 68 20.61 2.65 2.79
CA ASP A 68 21.90 2.95 3.44
C ASP A 68 21.70 3.71 4.75
N LYS A 69 20.73 4.62 4.80
CA LYS A 69 20.38 5.39 6.01
C LYS A 69 19.74 4.49 7.07
N ILE A 70 18.87 3.57 6.63
CA ILE A 70 18.20 2.61 7.52
C ILE A 70 19.23 1.62 8.08
N GLU A 71 20.16 1.13 7.26
CA GLU A 71 21.23 0.23 7.70
C GLU A 71 22.17 0.92 8.70
N ALA A 72 22.55 2.18 8.44
CA ALA A 72 23.36 2.99 9.38
C ALA A 72 22.64 3.19 10.73
N GLU A 73 21.33 3.49 10.71
CA GLU A 73 20.53 3.63 11.93
C GLU A 73 20.40 2.30 12.68
N LEU A 74 20.21 1.19 11.97
CA LEU A 74 20.17 -0.15 12.58
C LEU A 74 21.50 -0.53 13.23
N GLU A 75 22.63 -0.17 12.62
CA GLU A 75 23.96 -0.36 13.21
C GLU A 75 24.15 0.48 14.47
N LEU A 76 23.70 1.75 14.44
CA LEU A 76 23.72 2.63 15.62
C LEU A 76 22.89 2.03 16.76
N GLN A 77 21.65 1.62 16.47
CA GLN A 77 20.77 1.00 17.46
C GLN A 77 21.32 -0.33 18.00
N LYS A 78 22.03 -1.11 17.19
CA LYS A 78 22.72 -2.32 17.65
C LYS A 78 23.89 -1.99 18.58
N SER A 79 24.59 -0.89 18.34
CA SER A 79 25.70 -0.44 19.20
C SER A 79 25.22 0.10 20.54
N GLU A 80 24.05 0.75 20.59
CA GLU A 80 23.45 1.27 21.82
C GLU A 80 22.63 0.21 22.59
N ALA A 81 22.10 -0.80 21.90
CA ALA A 81 21.18 -1.81 22.44
C ALA A 81 21.88 -3.10 22.92
N PHE A 82 23.08 -3.00 23.51
CA PHE A 82 23.74 -4.19 24.10
C PHE A 82 22.96 -4.80 25.29
N LEU A 83 21.78 -4.31 25.62
CA LEU A 83 21.01 -4.71 26.79
C LEU A 83 19.69 -5.47 26.50
N ASP A 84 19.21 -5.60 25.25
CA ASP A 84 17.92 -6.30 25.02
C ASP A 84 17.78 -6.92 23.59
N SER A 85 18.73 -7.79 23.25
CA SER A 85 18.97 -8.23 21.85
C SER A 85 18.10 -9.38 21.33
N LYS A 86 17.15 -9.92 22.11
CA LYS A 86 16.41 -11.13 21.68
C LYS A 86 15.11 -10.90 20.91
N ASN A 87 14.48 -9.72 20.95
CA ASN A 87 13.15 -9.51 20.37
C ASN A 87 13.06 -8.45 19.25
N ARG A 88 14.14 -7.78 18.85
CA ARG A 88 14.10 -6.72 17.84
C ARG A 88 14.72 -7.07 16.49
N ALA A 89 15.65 -8.03 16.43
CA ALA A 89 16.27 -8.44 15.17
C ALA A 89 15.30 -9.13 14.20
N ASP A 90 14.24 -9.78 14.71
CA ASP A 90 13.25 -10.46 13.87
C ASP A 90 12.19 -9.52 13.27
N GLN A 91 12.01 -8.32 13.81
CA GLN A 91 11.02 -7.35 13.30
C GLN A 91 11.52 -6.58 12.06
N TYR A 92 12.81 -6.54 11.82
CA TYR A 92 13.43 -5.92 10.64
C TYR A 92 14.06 -6.93 9.69
N SER A 93 13.76 -8.22 9.83
CA SER A 93 14.10 -9.20 8.80
C SER A 93 13.56 -8.64 7.49
N ALA A 94 14.46 -8.41 6.53
CA ALA A 94 14.20 -7.72 5.28
C ALA A 94 12.95 -8.34 4.63
N VAL A 95 11.82 -7.68 4.74
CA VAL A 95 10.58 -8.10 4.08
C VAL A 95 10.91 -8.10 2.60
N ALA A 96 11.05 -9.29 2.02
CA ALA A 96 11.35 -9.42 0.61
C ALA A 96 10.18 -8.80 -0.17
N ALA A 97 10.48 -7.85 -1.06
CA ALA A 97 9.47 -7.29 -1.92
C ALA A 97 9.01 -8.38 -2.90
N GLU A 98 7.71 -8.57 -3.00
CA GLU A 98 7.09 -9.46 -3.99
C GLU A 98 7.12 -8.83 -5.38
N LYS A 99 7.00 -7.50 -5.42
CA LYS A 99 7.04 -6.71 -6.65
C LYS A 99 8.01 -5.55 -6.51
N MET A 100 8.66 -5.20 -7.61
CA MET A 100 9.57 -4.06 -7.70
C MET A 100 9.02 -3.04 -8.70
N ILE A 101 8.89 -1.79 -8.27
CA ILE A 101 8.61 -0.69 -9.18
C ILE A 101 9.94 -0.10 -9.62
N THR A 102 10.13 -0.07 -10.93
CA THR A 102 11.27 0.55 -11.59
C THR A 102 10.78 1.66 -12.49
N GLY A 103 11.57 2.71 -12.68
CA GLY A 103 11.21 3.82 -13.55
C GLY A 103 12.36 4.34 -14.36
N HIS A 104 12.03 4.86 -15.53
CA HIS A 104 12.95 5.54 -16.41
C HIS A 104 12.43 6.94 -16.72
N ILE A 105 13.20 7.96 -16.36
CA ILE A 105 12.87 9.35 -16.58
C ILE A 105 13.28 9.74 -17.99
N VAL A 106 12.30 10.11 -18.80
CA VAL A 106 12.53 10.54 -20.19
C VAL A 106 13.04 11.99 -20.23
N LYS A 107 12.44 12.88 -19.39
CA LYS A 107 12.86 14.29 -19.33
C LYS A 107 12.34 15.00 -18.07
N ILE A 108 13.12 15.96 -17.59
CA ILE A 108 12.74 16.89 -16.51
C ILE A 108 13.16 18.31 -16.92
N PRO A 109 12.55 18.93 -17.92
CA PRO A 109 12.90 20.30 -18.27
C PRO A 109 12.37 21.29 -17.25
N VAL A 110 13.23 22.22 -16.82
CA VAL A 110 12.88 23.35 -15.96
C VAL A 110 13.28 24.64 -16.64
N TYR A 111 12.33 25.55 -16.78
CA TYR A 111 12.50 26.82 -17.49
C TYR A 111 12.44 28.00 -16.52
N ARG A 112 13.33 28.96 -16.70
CA ARG A 112 13.24 30.27 -16.01
C ARG A 112 12.24 31.16 -16.72
N VAL A 113 11.27 31.67 -15.97
CA VAL A 113 10.34 32.69 -16.43
C VAL A 113 10.94 34.05 -16.08
N LYS A 114 11.09 34.91 -17.09
CA LYS A 114 11.71 36.23 -16.94
C LYS A 114 10.68 37.36 -17.04
N ASN A 115 10.93 38.41 -16.31
CA ASN A 115 10.27 39.71 -16.49
C ASN A 115 10.76 40.41 -17.78
N PRO A 116 10.06 41.42 -18.27
CA PRO A 116 10.51 42.24 -19.43
C PRO A 116 11.90 42.88 -19.24
N ASN A 117 12.30 43.18 -18.00
CA ASN A 117 13.60 43.70 -17.64
C ASN A 117 14.71 42.62 -17.55
N GLY A 118 14.41 41.37 -17.90
CA GLY A 118 15.36 40.24 -17.89
C GLY A 118 15.56 39.57 -16.53
N SER A 119 15.02 40.11 -15.44
CA SER A 119 15.09 39.45 -14.10
C SER A 119 14.25 38.19 -14.07
N VAL A 120 14.73 37.16 -13.30
CA VAL A 120 13.97 35.92 -13.12
C VAL A 120 12.77 36.20 -12.23
N ARG A 121 11.56 35.90 -12.73
CA ARG A 121 10.31 36.00 -11.99
C ARG A 121 9.95 34.68 -11.28
N GLY A 122 10.29 33.53 -11.90
CA GLY A 122 9.98 32.23 -11.36
C GLY A 122 10.45 31.12 -12.27
N PHE A 123 9.94 29.92 -11.99
CA PHE A 123 10.30 28.71 -12.72
C PHE A 123 9.03 27.94 -13.12
N LYS A 124 9.09 27.26 -14.26
CA LYS A 124 8.11 26.27 -14.70
C LYS A 124 8.84 24.98 -15.03
N GLY A 125 8.21 23.85 -14.72
CA GLY A 125 8.79 22.54 -15.00
C GLY A 125 7.77 21.56 -15.56
N SER A 126 8.28 20.52 -16.20
CA SER A 126 7.51 19.32 -16.52
C SER A 126 8.34 18.08 -16.24
N VAL A 127 7.67 16.95 -16.07
CA VAL A 127 8.30 15.65 -15.83
C VAL A 127 7.64 14.64 -16.74
N ALA A 128 8.44 13.83 -17.42
CA ALA A 128 7.95 12.68 -18.16
C ALA A 128 8.78 11.46 -17.79
N PHE A 129 8.12 10.36 -17.41
CA PHE A 129 8.77 9.11 -17.04
C PHE A 129 7.90 7.92 -17.41
N GLN A 130 8.57 6.77 -17.54
CA GLN A 130 7.95 5.46 -17.68
C GLN A 130 8.13 4.70 -16.40
N MET A 131 7.14 3.93 -16.00
CA MET A 131 7.15 3.08 -14.82
C MET A 131 6.75 1.67 -15.18
N LYS A 132 7.41 0.68 -14.57
CA LYS A 132 7.12 -0.75 -14.73
C LYS A 132 6.98 -1.38 -13.36
N VAL A 133 6.06 -2.33 -13.26
CA VAL A 133 5.94 -3.21 -12.09
C VAL A 133 6.48 -4.58 -12.50
N VAL A 134 7.56 -4.99 -11.84
CA VAL A 134 8.26 -6.25 -12.09
C VAL A 134 7.98 -7.20 -10.94
N ASP A 135 7.56 -8.40 -11.25
CA ASP A 135 7.47 -9.49 -10.29
C ASP A 135 8.88 -9.98 -9.96
N VAL A 136 9.22 -10.01 -8.68
CA VAL A 136 10.61 -10.29 -8.24
C VAL A 136 10.97 -11.76 -8.42
N GLU A 137 10.01 -12.67 -8.25
CA GLU A 137 10.24 -14.10 -8.37
C GLU A 137 10.49 -14.52 -9.83
N THR A 138 9.69 -13.99 -10.75
CA THR A 138 9.72 -14.40 -12.17
C THR A 138 10.54 -13.46 -13.05
N GLY A 139 10.86 -12.25 -12.56
CA GLY A 139 11.48 -11.19 -13.36
C GLY A 139 10.57 -10.62 -14.46
N SER A 140 9.31 -11.06 -14.52
CA SER A 140 8.38 -10.60 -15.57
C SER A 140 7.77 -9.24 -15.23
N SER A 141 7.63 -8.39 -16.26
CA SER A 141 6.97 -7.10 -16.15
C SER A 141 5.64 -7.15 -16.90
N ASN A 142 4.55 -7.25 -16.14
CA ASN A 142 3.21 -7.35 -16.70
C ASN A 142 2.49 -6.00 -16.81
N GLU A 143 2.99 -5.00 -16.07
CA GLU A 143 2.37 -3.68 -15.96
C GLU A 143 3.41 -2.60 -16.27
N ALA A 144 3.09 -1.73 -17.24
CA ALA A 144 3.89 -0.57 -17.58
C ALA A 144 3.00 0.63 -17.93
N ALA A 145 3.43 1.84 -17.56
CA ALA A 145 2.72 3.06 -17.89
C ALA A 145 3.69 4.22 -18.09
N SER A 146 3.27 5.20 -18.88
CA SER A 146 3.97 6.46 -19.10
C SER A 146 3.18 7.61 -18.51
N PHE A 147 3.87 8.52 -17.86
CA PHE A 147 3.30 9.68 -17.18
C PHE A 147 3.98 10.96 -17.66
N GLU A 148 3.19 12.00 -17.91
CA GLU A 148 3.69 13.33 -18.23
C GLU A 148 2.94 14.39 -17.44
N GLY A 149 3.65 15.08 -16.53
CA GLY A 149 3.13 16.14 -15.69
C GLY A 149 3.75 17.50 -15.99
N LYS A 150 3.00 18.57 -15.70
CA LYS A 150 3.44 19.95 -15.91
C LYS A 150 3.05 20.82 -14.72
N ALA A 151 3.96 21.71 -14.30
CA ALA A 151 3.65 22.72 -13.30
C ALA A 151 2.54 23.66 -13.80
N SER A 152 1.43 23.71 -13.06
CA SER A 152 0.23 24.49 -13.42
C SER A 152 0.46 26.01 -13.31
N LYS A 153 1.40 26.44 -12.45
CA LYS A 153 1.74 27.85 -12.19
C LYS A 153 3.25 28.04 -12.07
N GLU A 154 3.68 29.28 -12.00
CA GLU A 154 5.06 29.62 -11.72
C GLU A 154 5.42 29.31 -10.27
N CYS A 155 6.62 28.79 -10.07
CA CYS A 155 7.17 28.41 -8.78
C CYS A 155 8.38 29.26 -8.42
N LEU A 156 8.70 29.38 -7.14
CA LEU A 156 9.81 30.20 -6.67
C LEU A 156 11.17 29.53 -6.88
N SER A 157 11.21 28.21 -6.97
CA SER A 157 12.44 27.45 -7.21
C SER A 157 12.26 26.38 -8.28
N PRO A 158 13.34 25.89 -8.89
CA PRO A 158 13.33 24.75 -9.81
C PRO A 158 12.72 23.49 -9.20
N GLU A 159 13.09 23.17 -7.95
CA GLU A 159 12.61 22.01 -7.21
C GLU A 159 11.09 22.07 -6.99
N SER A 160 10.58 23.26 -6.63
CA SER A 160 9.14 23.47 -6.47
C SER A 160 8.39 23.30 -7.80
N ALA A 161 9.00 23.68 -8.93
CA ALA A 161 8.42 23.49 -10.25
C ALA A 161 8.32 21.99 -10.62
N VAL A 162 9.37 21.20 -10.31
CA VAL A 162 9.35 19.74 -10.50
C VAL A 162 8.34 19.09 -9.57
N THR A 163 8.31 19.47 -8.28
CA THR A 163 7.33 18.97 -7.30
C THR A 163 5.90 19.21 -7.77
N MET A 164 5.60 20.39 -8.27
CA MET A 164 4.27 20.73 -8.78
C MET A 164 3.93 19.96 -10.06
N ALA A 165 4.91 19.70 -10.93
CA ALA A 165 4.72 18.86 -12.09
C ALA A 165 4.39 17.42 -11.67
N MET A 166 5.05 16.88 -10.65
CA MET A 166 4.72 15.58 -10.08
C MET A 166 3.33 15.56 -9.44
N GLN A 167 2.97 16.57 -8.66
CA GLN A 167 1.63 16.69 -8.07
C GLN A 167 0.50 16.65 -9.11
N SER A 168 0.74 17.21 -10.32
CA SER A 168 -0.25 17.16 -11.41
C SER A 168 -0.50 15.74 -11.95
N LEU A 169 0.35 14.76 -11.60
CA LEU A 169 0.24 13.35 -11.97
C LEU A 169 -0.45 12.50 -10.90
N GLN A 170 -0.72 13.06 -9.74
CA GLN A 170 -1.21 12.30 -8.58
C GLN A 170 -2.46 11.48 -8.92
N ASP A 171 -3.46 12.11 -9.53
CA ASP A 171 -4.72 11.44 -9.88
C ASP A 171 -4.49 10.32 -10.92
N GLN A 172 -3.62 10.55 -11.92
CA GLN A 172 -3.30 9.55 -12.94
C GLN A 172 -2.57 8.34 -12.35
N ILE A 173 -1.63 8.57 -11.44
CA ILE A 173 -0.88 7.53 -10.75
C ILE A 173 -1.80 6.74 -9.81
N TYR A 174 -2.68 7.43 -9.07
CA TYR A 174 -3.66 6.78 -8.19
C TYR A 174 -4.63 5.92 -9.00
N GLU A 175 -5.13 6.43 -10.13
CA GLU A 175 -6.04 5.68 -11.00
C GLU A 175 -5.35 4.46 -11.61
N TYR A 176 -4.10 4.60 -12.07
CA TYR A 176 -3.32 3.47 -12.56
C TYR A 176 -3.21 2.34 -11.52
N PHE A 177 -2.84 2.69 -10.27
CA PHE A 177 -2.73 1.69 -9.21
C PHE A 177 -4.09 1.15 -8.77
N ARG A 178 -5.12 1.98 -8.80
CA ARG A 178 -6.49 1.56 -8.48
C ARG A 178 -6.99 0.49 -9.44
N LEU A 179 -6.72 0.65 -10.73
CA LEU A 179 -7.19 -0.26 -11.79
C LEU A 179 -6.39 -1.56 -11.84
N ASN A 180 -5.07 -1.49 -11.69
CA ASN A 180 -4.19 -2.64 -11.88
C ASN A 180 -3.92 -3.40 -10.57
N PHE A 181 -4.10 -2.76 -9.43
CA PHE A 181 -3.91 -3.34 -8.10
C PHE A 181 -5.12 -3.05 -7.21
N PRO A 182 -6.22 -3.76 -7.42
CA PRO A 182 -7.42 -3.57 -6.61
C PRO A 182 -7.12 -3.84 -5.13
N LEU A 183 -7.72 -3.02 -4.25
CA LEU A 183 -7.58 -3.17 -2.82
C LEU A 183 -8.03 -4.57 -2.40
N THR A 184 -7.16 -5.27 -1.67
CA THR A 184 -7.47 -6.56 -1.07
C THR A 184 -7.30 -6.47 0.43
N ALA A 185 -8.30 -6.88 1.18
CA ALA A 185 -8.32 -6.78 2.63
C ALA A 185 -8.87 -8.05 3.28
N PRO A 186 -8.40 -8.44 4.47
CA PRO A 186 -8.93 -9.58 5.19
C PRO A 186 -10.35 -9.33 5.69
N ILE A 187 -11.14 -10.39 5.73
CA ILE A 187 -12.43 -10.42 6.40
C ILE A 187 -12.18 -10.91 7.83
N LEU A 188 -12.53 -10.07 8.81
CA LEU A 188 -12.21 -10.34 10.21
C LEU A 188 -13.24 -11.24 10.88
N ARG A 189 -14.50 -10.99 10.61
CA ARG A 189 -15.61 -11.74 11.21
C ARG A 189 -16.93 -11.49 10.47
N VAL A 190 -17.89 -12.34 10.75
CA VAL A 190 -19.30 -12.11 10.45
C VAL A 190 -19.89 -11.34 11.64
N VAL A 191 -20.54 -10.20 11.39
CA VAL A 191 -21.14 -9.33 12.43
C VAL A 191 -22.59 -9.73 12.65
N ASP A 192 -23.34 -9.85 11.55
CA ASP A 192 -24.72 -10.30 11.50
C ASP A 192 -24.87 -11.42 10.46
N ASP A 193 -26.07 -12.00 10.36
CA ASP A 193 -26.38 -13.09 9.42
C ASP A 193 -25.97 -12.85 7.97
N ASP A 194 -25.79 -11.57 7.59
CA ASP A 194 -25.50 -11.13 6.21
C ASP A 194 -24.49 -9.98 6.16
N VAL A 195 -23.76 -9.68 7.25
CA VAL A 195 -22.80 -8.59 7.30
C VAL A 195 -21.40 -9.10 7.68
N LEU A 196 -20.42 -8.78 6.84
CA LEU A 196 -19.01 -9.07 7.05
C LEU A 196 -18.25 -7.81 7.49
N LEU A 197 -17.37 -7.93 8.46
CA LEU A 197 -16.42 -6.89 8.84
C LEU A 197 -15.13 -7.07 8.01
N VAL A 198 -14.84 -6.09 7.16
CA VAL A 198 -13.66 -6.05 6.29
C VAL A 198 -12.64 -5.09 6.89
N SER A 199 -11.35 -5.50 6.95
CA SER A 199 -10.24 -4.67 7.44
C SER A 199 -9.75 -3.70 6.37
N ALA A 200 -10.65 -2.90 5.84
CA ALA A 200 -10.38 -1.76 4.97
C ALA A 200 -11.52 -0.75 5.13
N GLY A 201 -11.17 0.52 5.22
CA GLY A 201 -12.12 1.59 5.50
C GLY A 201 -11.82 2.85 4.71
N ARG A 202 -12.08 3.98 5.35
CA ARG A 202 -11.86 5.30 4.75
C ARG A 202 -10.40 5.56 4.37
N ASP A 203 -9.46 5.09 5.20
CA ASP A 203 -8.03 5.30 5.00
C ASP A 203 -7.55 4.62 3.71
N GLU A 204 -8.15 3.47 3.35
CA GLU A 204 -7.88 2.77 2.09
C GLU A 204 -8.75 3.25 0.93
N GLY A 205 -9.53 4.31 1.13
CA GLY A 205 -10.39 4.93 0.11
C GLY A 205 -11.69 4.18 -0.16
N VAL A 206 -12.12 3.28 0.74
CA VAL A 206 -13.41 2.58 0.65
C VAL A 206 -14.56 3.54 0.92
N LYS A 207 -15.65 3.40 0.16
CA LYS A 207 -16.85 4.22 0.26
C LYS A 207 -18.09 3.36 0.41
N PRO A 208 -19.14 3.85 1.11
CA PRO A 208 -20.45 3.21 1.08
C PRO A 208 -20.92 3.03 -0.37
N GLY A 209 -21.42 1.82 -0.67
CA GLY A 209 -21.85 1.43 -2.01
C GLY A 209 -20.79 0.74 -2.87
N ASP A 210 -19.51 0.76 -2.49
CA ASP A 210 -18.46 -0.02 -3.14
C ASP A 210 -18.78 -1.52 -3.07
N LYS A 211 -18.27 -2.26 -4.05
CA LYS A 211 -18.46 -3.71 -4.11
C LYS A 211 -17.15 -4.44 -3.93
N PHE A 212 -17.20 -5.53 -3.21
CA PHE A 212 -16.10 -6.46 -3.04
C PHE A 212 -16.44 -7.84 -3.60
N THR A 213 -15.48 -8.47 -4.25
CA THR A 213 -15.48 -9.91 -4.46
C THR A 213 -15.03 -10.57 -3.15
N ILE A 214 -15.81 -11.54 -2.66
CA ILE A 214 -15.48 -12.32 -1.45
C ILE A 214 -14.84 -13.62 -1.89
N GLU A 215 -13.65 -13.92 -1.36
CA GLU A 215 -12.82 -15.05 -1.79
C GLU A 215 -12.26 -15.80 -0.58
N VAL A 216 -12.13 -17.12 -0.73
CA VAL A 216 -11.30 -17.96 0.14
C VAL A 216 -9.99 -18.23 -0.58
N VAL A 217 -8.87 -18.07 0.10
CA VAL A 217 -7.55 -18.36 -0.46
C VAL A 217 -7.07 -19.69 0.09
N GLU A 218 -6.88 -20.65 -0.79
CA GLU A 218 -6.28 -21.95 -0.50
C GLU A 218 -4.86 -21.98 -1.07
N MET A 219 -3.98 -22.77 -0.46
CA MET A 219 -2.63 -22.97 -1.00
C MET A 219 -2.61 -24.25 -1.82
N LEU A 220 -2.36 -24.15 -3.13
CA LEU A 220 -2.18 -25.27 -4.04
C LEU A 220 -0.72 -25.26 -4.55
N ASP A 221 0.01 -26.29 -4.26
CA ASP A 221 1.44 -26.44 -4.63
C ASP A 221 2.29 -25.22 -4.22
N GLY A 222 2.03 -24.69 -3.00
CA GLY A 222 2.73 -23.51 -2.48
C GLY A 222 2.28 -22.18 -3.07
N LYS A 223 1.28 -22.16 -3.97
CA LYS A 223 0.75 -20.94 -4.59
C LYS A 223 -0.64 -20.62 -4.05
N PRO A 224 -0.96 -19.33 -3.81
CA PRO A 224 -2.30 -18.93 -3.38
C PRO A 224 -3.31 -19.13 -4.53
N TYR A 225 -4.34 -19.90 -4.27
CA TYR A 225 -5.45 -20.12 -5.19
C TYR A 225 -6.74 -19.52 -4.61
N PRO A 226 -7.20 -18.36 -5.12
CA PRO A 226 -8.42 -17.74 -4.65
C PRO A 226 -9.66 -18.40 -5.27
N THR A 227 -10.57 -18.84 -4.42
CA THR A 227 -11.89 -19.34 -4.82
C THR A 227 -12.94 -18.30 -4.49
N ARG A 228 -13.64 -17.80 -5.52
CA ARG A 228 -14.70 -16.79 -5.37
C ARG A 228 -15.94 -17.39 -4.72
N LEU A 229 -16.42 -16.79 -3.64
CA LEU A 229 -17.67 -17.14 -2.97
C LEU A 229 -18.86 -16.29 -3.48
N GLY A 230 -18.60 -15.05 -3.87
CA GLY A 230 -19.61 -14.14 -4.41
C GLY A 230 -19.20 -12.67 -4.26
N GLU A 231 -20.20 -11.78 -4.22
CA GLU A 231 -19.98 -10.34 -4.06
C GLU A 231 -20.66 -9.84 -2.78
N GLY A 232 -20.09 -8.78 -2.22
CA GLY A 232 -20.70 -8.00 -1.14
C GLY A 232 -20.68 -6.51 -1.48
N LYS A 233 -21.57 -5.74 -0.84
CA LYS A 233 -21.67 -4.30 -1.01
C LYS A 233 -21.40 -3.61 0.31
N VAL A 234 -20.56 -2.59 0.33
CA VAL A 234 -20.29 -1.78 1.52
C VAL A 234 -21.57 -1.05 1.93
N LYS A 235 -22.07 -1.38 3.11
CA LYS A 235 -23.24 -0.77 3.75
C LYS A 235 -22.86 0.52 4.46
N GLN A 236 -21.83 0.43 5.29
CA GLN A 236 -21.28 1.56 6.04
C GLN A 236 -19.82 1.37 6.40
N LEU A 237 -19.17 2.45 6.81
CA LEU A 237 -17.81 2.42 7.35
C LEU A 237 -17.89 2.30 8.88
N ALA A 238 -17.05 1.44 9.45
CA ALA A 238 -16.92 1.21 10.88
C ALA A 238 -15.60 1.81 11.38
N GLY A 239 -15.57 3.12 11.58
CA GLY A 239 -14.35 3.87 11.89
C GLY A 239 -13.50 4.19 10.65
N GLN A 240 -12.19 4.31 10.84
CA GLN A 240 -11.26 4.72 9.78
C GLN A 240 -10.82 3.52 8.92
N GLY A 241 -10.46 2.40 9.55
CA GLY A 241 -9.84 1.25 8.90
C GLY A 241 -10.77 0.07 8.64
N PHE A 242 -12.09 0.19 8.80
CA PHE A 242 -13.02 -0.93 8.65
C PHE A 242 -14.26 -0.55 7.84
N ALA A 243 -14.81 -1.56 7.15
CA ALA A 243 -16.11 -1.44 6.47
C ALA A 243 -16.98 -2.64 6.79
N GLU A 244 -18.27 -2.39 6.94
CA GLU A 244 -19.32 -3.40 7.01
C GLU A 244 -19.86 -3.66 5.60
N CYS A 245 -19.72 -4.92 5.16
CA CYS A 245 -20.07 -5.35 3.83
C CYS A 245 -21.26 -6.31 3.87
N GLU A 246 -22.37 -5.92 3.28
CA GLU A 246 -23.56 -6.74 3.14
C GLU A 246 -23.36 -7.80 2.07
N VAL A 247 -23.68 -9.05 2.38
CA VAL A 247 -23.60 -10.21 1.50
C VAL A 247 -24.86 -11.06 1.60
N SER A 248 -25.02 -12.08 0.77
CA SER A 248 -26.10 -13.05 0.99
C SER A 248 -25.83 -13.89 2.25
N LYS A 249 -26.89 -14.33 2.95
CA LYS A 249 -26.79 -15.21 4.13
C LYS A 249 -26.00 -16.48 3.86
N LYS A 250 -26.08 -17.01 2.62
CA LYS A 250 -25.29 -18.17 2.18
C LYS A 250 -23.78 -17.87 2.21
N ILE A 251 -23.38 -16.71 1.70
CA ILE A 251 -21.97 -16.29 1.72
C ILE A 251 -21.50 -16.06 3.15
N ALA A 252 -22.27 -15.36 3.98
CA ALA A 252 -21.93 -15.10 5.37
C ALA A 252 -21.72 -16.41 6.15
N LYS A 253 -22.61 -17.40 5.98
CA LYS A 253 -22.47 -18.72 6.58
C LYS A 253 -21.18 -19.42 6.13
N THR A 254 -20.91 -19.47 4.83
CA THR A 254 -19.68 -20.07 4.29
C THR A 254 -18.42 -19.37 4.82
N VAL A 255 -18.43 -18.03 4.88
CA VAL A 255 -17.34 -17.24 5.45
C VAL A 255 -17.13 -17.58 6.93
N SER A 256 -18.19 -17.66 7.73
CA SER A 256 -18.11 -18.03 9.14
C SER A 256 -17.49 -19.42 9.32
N GLU A 257 -17.92 -20.41 8.52
CA GLU A 257 -17.39 -21.77 8.54
C GLU A 257 -15.89 -21.78 8.19
N LYS A 258 -15.49 -21.06 7.13
CA LYS A 258 -14.10 -20.98 6.67
C LYS A 258 -13.19 -20.24 7.68
N LEU A 259 -13.66 -19.17 8.29
CA LEU A 259 -12.94 -18.49 9.38
C LEU A 259 -12.77 -19.39 10.60
N GLY A 260 -13.79 -20.18 10.97
CA GLY A 260 -13.71 -21.19 12.03
C GLY A 260 -12.67 -22.29 11.73
N GLN A 261 -12.45 -22.61 10.45
CA GLN A 261 -11.39 -23.52 9.97
C GLN A 261 -10.01 -22.86 9.85
N LYS A 262 -9.86 -21.58 10.26
CA LYS A 262 -8.65 -20.77 10.12
C LYS A 262 -8.20 -20.57 8.65
N ALA A 263 -9.13 -20.68 7.71
CA ALA A 263 -8.84 -20.38 6.30
C ALA A 263 -8.70 -18.86 6.10
N VAL A 264 -7.87 -18.47 5.15
CA VAL A 264 -7.71 -17.07 4.77
C VAL A 264 -8.91 -16.66 3.91
N VAL A 265 -9.72 -15.73 4.42
CA VAL A 265 -10.85 -15.16 3.69
C VAL A 265 -10.59 -13.68 3.46
N ARG A 266 -10.73 -13.23 2.21
CA ARG A 266 -10.44 -11.86 1.81
C ARG A 266 -11.55 -11.24 0.99
N ALA A 267 -11.58 -9.92 1.01
CA ALA A 267 -12.42 -9.08 0.17
C ALA A 267 -11.53 -8.32 -0.84
N SER A 268 -11.83 -8.42 -2.13
CA SER A 268 -11.11 -7.70 -3.20
C SER A 268 -12.04 -6.66 -3.83
N LEU A 269 -11.65 -5.38 -3.82
CA LEU A 269 -12.47 -4.28 -4.31
C LEU A 269 -12.71 -4.42 -5.82
N ILE A 270 -13.96 -4.39 -6.23
CA ILE A 270 -14.35 -4.40 -7.65
C ILE A 270 -14.20 -2.99 -8.19
N VAL A 271 -13.23 -2.80 -9.06
CA VAL A 271 -13.00 -1.55 -9.76
C VAL A 271 -13.71 -1.59 -11.11
N LYS A 272 -14.61 -0.67 -11.34
CA LYS A 272 -15.20 -0.48 -12.67
C LYS A 272 -14.16 0.21 -13.56
N LYS A 273 -13.86 -0.42 -14.70
CA LYS A 273 -13.07 0.19 -15.78
C LYS A 273 -13.90 1.24 -16.53
#